data_e6bc0d79bfebbc81414e031c8fbcf86b
#
_entry.id   e6bc0d79bfebbc81414e031c8fbcf86b
#
_cell.length_a   1.000
_cell.length_b   1.000
_cell.length_c   1.000
_cell.angle_alpha   90.00
_cell.angle_beta   90.00
_cell.angle_gamma   90.00
#
_symmetry.space_group_name_H-M   'P 1'
#
loop_
_entity.id
_entity.type
_entity.pdbx_description
1 polymer ?
#
loop_
_entity_poly.entity_id
_entity_poly.type
_entity_poly.pdbx_seq_one_letter_code
_entity_poly.pdbx_strand_id
1 'polypeptide(L)'
;DVLTLKQQTGHSTMPVTEDGSPNGKLLGIVTSRDYRVSRMDPATKVSEFMTKFEDMIYASADTTLKTANDIIWDNKLNSLPIVDANGHLVHFVFRKDYDSRKANPNELLDANKRYMVGAGINTRDYAERVPALVEAGADVLCIDSSEGYSEWQKLTLQSIRENYRDTVKA
;
A
#
# COMPACT_ATOMS: atom_id res chain seq x y z
N ASP A 1 -12.12 1.35 16.46
CA ASP A 1 -10.90 1.41 15.61
C ASP A 1 -10.98 0.40 14.45
N VAL A 2 -11.09 -0.94 14.66
CA VAL A 2 -11.15 -1.95 13.59
C VAL A 2 -12.27 -1.67 12.59
N LEU A 3 -13.48 -1.34 13.05
CA LEU A 3 -14.62 -1.05 12.18
C LEU A 3 -14.41 0.25 11.39
N THR A 4 -13.84 1.27 12.02
CA THR A 4 -13.51 2.54 11.39
C THR A 4 -12.49 2.34 10.27
N LEU A 5 -11.41 1.61 10.56
CA LEU A 5 -10.38 1.26 9.56
C LEU A 5 -10.96 0.45 8.42
N LYS A 6 -11.84 -0.52 8.70
CA LYS A 6 -12.52 -1.29 7.68
C LYS A 6 -13.39 -0.42 6.77
N GLN A 7 -14.12 0.54 7.33
CA GLN A 7 -14.95 1.48 6.56
C GLN A 7 -14.09 2.41 5.69
N GLN A 8 -12.97 2.89 6.22
CA GLN A 8 -12.06 3.79 5.51
C GLN A 8 -11.26 3.11 4.40
N THR A 9 -10.78 1.90 4.66
CA THR A 9 -9.84 1.20 3.76
C THR A 9 -10.46 0.10 2.92
N GLY A 10 -11.66 -0.39 3.29
CA GLY A 10 -12.30 -1.56 2.66
C GLY A 10 -11.65 -2.90 3.03
N HIS A 11 -10.56 -2.89 3.81
CA HIS A 11 -9.87 -4.13 4.18
C HIS A 11 -10.53 -4.82 5.38
N SER A 12 -10.61 -6.14 5.32
CA SER A 12 -11.20 -7.00 6.37
C SER A 12 -10.14 -7.76 7.17
N THR A 13 -8.90 -7.73 6.76
CA THR A 13 -7.76 -8.34 7.45
C THR A 13 -6.76 -7.24 7.77
N MET A 14 -6.38 -7.14 9.04
CA MET A 14 -5.54 -6.05 9.56
C MET A 14 -4.43 -6.64 10.44
N PRO A 15 -3.17 -6.39 10.16
CA PRO A 15 -2.10 -6.68 11.12
C PRO A 15 -2.23 -5.77 12.34
N VAL A 16 -1.90 -6.30 13.50
CA VAL A 16 -1.85 -5.57 14.76
C VAL A 16 -0.39 -5.48 15.19
N THR A 17 0.14 -4.28 15.25
CA THR A 17 1.52 -4.00 15.65
C THR A 17 1.56 -3.30 17.01
N GLU A 18 2.71 -3.37 17.69
CA GLU A 18 2.88 -2.85 19.05
C GLU A 18 2.62 -1.34 19.14
N ASP A 19 3.05 -0.60 18.13
CA ASP A 19 2.96 0.87 18.08
C ASP A 19 1.94 1.39 17.06
N GLY A 20 1.22 0.50 16.38
CA GLY A 20 0.27 0.86 15.32
C GLY A 20 0.93 1.28 13.99
N SER A 21 2.27 1.21 13.89
CA SER A 21 2.96 1.53 12.64
C SER A 21 2.91 0.36 11.64
N PRO A 22 3.03 0.63 10.33
CA PRO A 22 3.04 -0.40 9.29
C PRO A 22 4.21 -1.39 9.42
N ASN A 23 5.32 -0.97 10.02
CA ASN A 23 6.53 -1.76 10.18
C ASN A 23 6.85 -2.08 11.65
N GLY A 24 5.88 -1.91 12.55
CA GLY A 24 6.02 -2.21 13.96
C GLY A 24 6.14 -3.70 14.23
N LYS A 25 6.50 -4.06 15.46
CA LYS A 25 6.55 -5.43 15.92
C LYS A 25 5.16 -6.06 15.84
N LEU A 26 5.02 -7.17 15.14
CA LEU A 26 3.75 -7.83 14.90
C LEU A 26 3.29 -8.58 16.16
N LEU A 27 2.12 -8.22 16.66
CA LEU A 27 1.47 -8.86 17.81
C LEU A 27 0.42 -9.89 17.39
N GLY A 28 -0.19 -9.71 16.23
CA GLY A 28 -1.25 -10.59 15.74
C GLY A 28 -1.93 -10.06 14.48
N ILE A 29 -3.01 -10.70 14.10
CA ILE A 29 -3.91 -10.26 13.03
C ILE A 29 -5.36 -10.29 13.47
N VAL A 30 -6.17 -9.39 12.90
CA VAL A 30 -7.63 -9.41 13.00
C VAL A 30 -8.22 -9.63 11.62
N THR A 31 -9.18 -10.54 11.54
CA THR A 31 -9.96 -10.79 10.32
C THR A 31 -11.45 -10.60 10.60
N SER A 32 -12.26 -10.52 9.56
CA SER A 32 -13.72 -10.42 9.72
C SER A 32 -14.38 -11.63 10.40
N ARG A 33 -13.64 -12.71 10.61
CA ARG A 33 -14.11 -13.92 11.31
C ARG A 33 -13.90 -13.85 12.82
N ASP A 34 -13.03 -12.97 13.30
CA ASP A 34 -12.61 -12.89 14.71
C ASP A 34 -13.59 -12.08 15.56
N TYR A 35 -14.49 -11.31 14.94
CA TYR A 35 -15.45 -10.47 15.64
C TYR A 35 -16.85 -10.49 15.01
N ARG A 36 -17.85 -10.31 15.88
CA ARG A 36 -19.26 -10.12 15.47
C ARG A 36 -19.78 -8.82 16.05
N VAL A 37 -19.97 -7.80 15.22
CA VAL A 37 -20.43 -6.45 15.63
C VAL A 37 -21.69 -6.49 16.48
N SER A 38 -22.64 -7.41 16.19
CA SER A 38 -23.89 -7.55 16.92
C SER A 38 -23.78 -8.23 18.29
N ARG A 39 -22.60 -8.75 18.65
CA ARG A 39 -22.41 -9.56 19.87
C ARG A 39 -21.20 -9.13 20.70
N MET A 40 -20.40 -8.19 20.23
CA MET A 40 -19.23 -7.68 20.94
C MET A 40 -19.46 -6.27 21.42
N ASP A 41 -18.98 -5.99 22.63
CA ASP A 41 -18.91 -4.64 23.14
C ASP A 41 -17.93 -3.82 22.27
N PRO A 42 -18.33 -2.63 21.76
CA PRO A 42 -17.44 -1.74 21.02
C PRO A 42 -16.16 -1.36 21.75
N ALA A 43 -16.13 -1.44 23.08
CA ALA A 43 -14.97 -1.18 23.92
C ALA A 43 -14.01 -2.38 24.06
N THR A 44 -14.37 -3.58 23.55
CA THR A 44 -13.50 -4.76 23.60
C THR A 44 -12.16 -4.48 22.93
N LYS A 45 -11.06 -4.76 23.62
CA LYS A 45 -9.72 -4.54 23.10
C LYS A 45 -9.39 -5.56 21.99
N VAL A 46 -8.69 -5.11 20.97
CA VAL A 46 -8.25 -5.94 19.83
C VAL A 46 -7.47 -7.16 20.30
N SER A 47 -6.63 -7.02 21.33
CA SER A 47 -5.84 -8.09 21.91
C SER A 47 -6.66 -9.26 22.49
N GLU A 48 -7.95 -9.06 22.73
CA GLU A 48 -8.84 -10.09 23.31
C GLU A 48 -9.43 -11.02 22.26
N PHE A 49 -9.46 -10.58 20.98
CA PHE A 49 -10.07 -11.36 19.90
C PHE A 49 -9.19 -11.54 18.66
N MET A 50 -8.02 -10.91 18.60
CA MET A 50 -7.07 -11.13 17.50
C MET A 50 -6.47 -12.53 17.55
N THR A 51 -6.09 -13.08 16.41
CA THR A 51 -5.18 -14.24 16.35
C THR A 51 -3.79 -13.73 16.72
N LYS A 52 -3.22 -14.26 17.82
CA LYS A 52 -1.93 -13.82 18.34
C LYS A 52 -0.77 -14.31 17.48
N PHE A 53 0.36 -13.61 17.55
CA PHE A 53 1.56 -13.93 16.77
C PHE A 53 2.00 -15.39 16.96
N GLU A 54 1.95 -15.92 18.17
CA GLU A 54 2.31 -17.28 18.51
C GLU A 54 1.42 -18.37 17.86
N ASP A 55 0.19 -18.00 17.50
CA ASP A 55 -0.81 -18.89 16.89
C ASP A 55 -0.89 -18.72 15.36
N MET A 56 -0.04 -17.84 14.80
CA MET A 56 -0.08 -17.50 13.37
C MET A 56 0.96 -18.25 12.55
N ILE A 57 0.61 -18.47 11.29
CA ILE A 57 1.60 -18.82 10.27
C ILE A 57 2.13 -17.51 9.67
N TYR A 58 3.44 -17.35 9.67
CA TYR A 58 4.15 -16.21 9.08
C TYR A 58 5.38 -16.73 8.32
N ALA A 59 6.04 -15.86 7.57
CA ALA A 59 7.29 -16.19 6.90
C ALA A 59 8.34 -15.10 7.13
N SER A 60 9.61 -15.46 6.86
CA SER A 60 10.75 -14.57 7.04
C SER A 60 10.91 -13.57 5.89
N ALA A 61 11.65 -12.48 6.13
CA ALA A 61 11.83 -11.37 5.18
C ALA A 61 12.49 -11.78 3.85
N ASP A 62 13.21 -12.89 3.81
CA ASP A 62 13.84 -13.45 2.60
C ASP A 62 12.89 -14.30 1.73
N THR A 63 11.65 -14.49 2.20
CA THR A 63 10.64 -15.30 1.49
C THR A 63 10.26 -14.66 0.17
N THR A 64 10.39 -15.44 -0.92
CA THR A 64 9.94 -14.98 -2.24
C THR A 64 8.41 -14.96 -2.33
N LEU A 65 7.87 -14.17 -3.26
CA LEU A 65 6.42 -14.12 -3.49
C LEU A 65 5.86 -15.50 -3.87
N LYS A 66 6.62 -16.29 -4.64
CA LYS A 66 6.24 -17.67 -4.99
C LYS A 66 6.13 -18.55 -3.75
N THR A 67 7.17 -18.56 -2.91
CA THR A 67 7.18 -19.34 -1.66
C THR A 67 6.07 -18.88 -0.71
N ALA A 68 5.86 -17.56 -0.59
CA ALA A 68 4.75 -17.05 0.22
C ALA A 68 3.39 -17.54 -0.28
N ASN A 69 3.20 -17.60 -1.60
CA ASN A 69 1.98 -18.13 -2.20
C ASN A 69 1.81 -19.63 -1.96
N ASP A 70 2.88 -20.42 -2.05
CA ASP A 70 2.84 -21.85 -1.75
C ASP A 70 2.42 -22.08 -0.28
N ILE A 71 2.99 -21.32 0.67
CA ILE A 71 2.59 -21.35 2.08
C ILE A 71 1.11 -21.00 2.27
N ILE A 72 0.62 -19.97 1.57
CA ILE A 72 -0.79 -19.56 1.62
C ILE A 72 -1.71 -20.70 1.15
N TRP A 73 -1.35 -21.37 0.05
CA TRP A 73 -2.15 -22.45 -0.51
C TRP A 73 -2.14 -23.69 0.37
N ASP A 74 -0.97 -24.15 0.80
CA ASP A 74 -0.80 -25.36 1.59
C ASP A 74 -1.52 -25.25 2.95
N ASN A 75 -1.53 -24.07 3.53
CA ASN A 75 -2.17 -23.80 4.82
C ASN A 75 -3.58 -23.21 4.71
N LYS A 76 -4.15 -23.09 3.50
CA LYS A 76 -5.50 -22.55 3.24
C LYS A 76 -5.71 -21.13 3.81
N LEU A 77 -4.67 -20.31 3.77
CA LEU A 77 -4.69 -18.94 4.26
C LEU A 77 -5.27 -17.99 3.20
N ASN A 78 -5.72 -16.81 3.65
CA ASN A 78 -6.07 -15.70 2.78
C ASN A 78 -4.95 -14.66 2.69
N SER A 79 -4.06 -14.65 3.68
CA SER A 79 -2.94 -13.71 3.78
C SER A 79 -1.82 -14.32 4.61
N LEU A 80 -0.60 -13.83 4.39
CA LEU A 80 0.61 -14.25 5.08
C LEU A 80 1.43 -13.03 5.48
N PRO A 81 1.63 -12.79 6.78
CA PRO A 81 2.59 -11.81 7.25
C PRO A 81 4.02 -12.26 6.96
N ILE A 82 4.86 -11.32 6.55
CA ILE A 82 6.30 -11.50 6.39
C ILE A 82 6.98 -10.64 7.45
N VAL A 83 7.81 -11.24 8.28
CA VAL A 83 8.48 -10.55 9.39
C VAL A 83 10.00 -10.66 9.30
N ASP A 84 10.69 -9.68 9.87
CA ASP A 84 12.15 -9.74 10.04
C ASP A 84 12.55 -10.64 11.22
N ALA A 85 13.87 -10.76 11.46
CA ALA A 85 14.42 -11.55 12.55
C ALA A 85 14.00 -11.07 13.94
N ASN A 86 13.53 -9.84 14.09
CA ASN A 86 13.08 -9.23 15.34
C ASN A 86 11.55 -9.29 15.50
N GLY A 87 10.84 -9.85 14.52
CA GLY A 87 9.38 -9.95 14.51
C GLY A 87 8.67 -8.68 14.04
N HIS A 88 9.37 -7.74 13.39
CA HIS A 88 8.73 -6.57 12.79
C HIS A 88 8.10 -6.93 11.44
N LEU A 89 6.93 -6.36 11.18
CA LEU A 89 6.22 -6.56 9.93
C LEU A 89 6.95 -5.88 8.77
N VAL A 90 7.37 -6.68 7.78
CA VAL A 90 8.06 -6.18 6.57
C VAL A 90 7.10 -6.11 5.39
N HIS A 91 6.32 -7.17 5.18
CA HIS A 91 5.33 -7.26 4.12
C HIS A 91 4.08 -8.00 4.62
N PHE A 92 2.98 -7.79 3.91
CA PHE A 92 1.74 -8.52 4.14
C PHE A 92 1.19 -8.98 2.80
N VAL A 93 1.28 -10.31 2.53
CA VAL A 93 0.93 -10.90 1.24
C VAL A 93 -0.48 -11.43 1.28
N PHE A 94 -1.30 -11.09 0.30
CA PHE A 94 -2.65 -11.63 0.14
C PHE A 94 -2.70 -12.62 -1.01
N ARG A 95 -3.49 -13.67 -0.85
CA ARG A 95 -3.73 -14.67 -1.90
C ARG A 95 -4.19 -14.05 -3.22
N LYS A 96 -5.08 -13.06 -3.16
CA LYS A 96 -5.59 -12.34 -4.33
C LYS A 96 -4.51 -11.58 -5.11
N ASP A 97 -3.43 -11.17 -4.45
CA ASP A 97 -2.37 -10.38 -5.08
C ASP A 97 -1.55 -11.21 -6.05
N TYR A 98 -1.35 -12.51 -5.75
CA TYR A 98 -0.69 -13.43 -6.66
C TYR A 98 -1.51 -13.66 -7.94
N ASP A 99 -2.81 -13.88 -7.79
CA ASP A 99 -3.71 -14.11 -8.92
C ASP A 99 -3.84 -12.83 -9.77
N SER A 100 -3.96 -11.66 -9.13
CA SER A 100 -3.98 -10.36 -9.81
C SER A 100 -2.69 -10.11 -10.60
N ARG A 101 -1.53 -10.33 -10.00
CA ARG A 101 -0.24 -10.14 -10.66
C ARG A 101 -0.02 -11.09 -11.85
N LYS A 102 -0.51 -12.31 -11.75
CA LYS A 102 -0.47 -13.28 -12.84
C LYS A 102 -1.38 -12.87 -14.00
N ALA A 103 -2.52 -12.30 -13.68
CA ALA A 103 -3.48 -11.78 -14.67
C ALA A 103 -2.99 -10.48 -15.34
N ASN A 104 -2.19 -9.68 -14.62
CA ASN A 104 -1.71 -8.36 -15.07
C ASN A 104 -0.17 -8.27 -15.05
N PRO A 105 0.55 -9.02 -15.90
CA PRO A 105 2.02 -9.09 -15.87
C PRO A 105 2.69 -7.75 -16.21
N ASN A 106 1.97 -6.82 -16.81
CA ASN A 106 2.47 -5.49 -17.22
C ASN A 106 2.15 -4.38 -16.22
N GLU A 107 1.71 -4.71 -15.00
CA GLU A 107 1.53 -3.72 -13.94
C GLU A 107 2.82 -2.95 -13.69
N LEU A 108 2.73 -1.62 -13.71
CA LEU A 108 3.84 -0.73 -13.42
C LEU A 108 3.83 -0.38 -11.93
N LEU A 109 4.82 -0.91 -11.21
CA LEU A 109 4.95 -0.75 -9.76
C LEU A 109 6.25 -0.02 -9.42
N ASP A 110 6.23 0.74 -8.32
CA ASP A 110 7.43 1.32 -7.71
C ASP A 110 8.27 0.27 -6.94
N ALA A 111 9.39 0.70 -6.36
CA ALA A 111 10.26 -0.16 -5.55
C ALA A 111 9.55 -0.73 -4.31
N ASN A 112 8.52 -0.06 -3.82
CA ASN A 112 7.69 -0.48 -2.68
C ASN A 112 6.47 -1.31 -3.11
N LYS A 113 6.39 -1.68 -4.40
CA LYS A 113 5.29 -2.45 -5.00
C LYS A 113 3.93 -1.75 -4.96
N ARG A 114 3.93 -0.42 -4.93
CA ARG A 114 2.73 0.40 -5.12
C ARG A 114 2.58 0.71 -6.61
N TYR A 115 1.36 0.86 -7.08
CA TYR A 115 1.11 1.30 -8.44
C TYR A 115 1.75 2.66 -8.69
N MET A 116 2.51 2.76 -9.79
CA MET A 116 2.94 4.07 -10.26
C MET A 116 1.74 4.84 -10.82
N VAL A 117 1.58 6.07 -10.37
CA VAL A 117 0.43 6.91 -10.73
C VAL A 117 0.88 8.14 -11.51
N GLY A 118 0.16 8.42 -12.60
CA GLY A 118 0.32 9.61 -13.40
C GLY A 118 -0.79 10.62 -13.15
N ALA A 119 -0.47 11.90 -13.24
CA ALA A 119 -1.43 12.98 -13.15
C ALA A 119 -1.32 13.97 -14.31
N GLY A 120 -2.47 14.39 -14.85
CA GLY A 120 -2.55 15.44 -15.84
C GLY A 120 -2.39 16.84 -15.20
N ILE A 121 -1.59 17.68 -15.84
CA ILE A 121 -1.40 19.09 -15.44
C ILE A 121 -1.62 20.00 -16.64
N ASN A 122 -2.09 21.22 -16.35
CA ASN A 122 -2.18 22.29 -17.33
C ASN A 122 -0.95 23.21 -17.21
N THR A 123 -0.64 23.90 -18.29
CA THR A 123 0.47 24.87 -18.31
C THR A 123 0.16 26.19 -17.60
N ARG A 124 -1.06 26.40 -17.09
CA ARG A 124 -1.49 27.64 -16.43
C ARG A 124 -1.45 27.57 -14.92
N ASP A 125 -1.68 26.38 -14.35
CA ASP A 125 -1.80 26.16 -12.91
C ASP A 125 -0.66 25.31 -12.32
N TYR A 126 0.38 25.06 -13.11
CA TYR A 126 1.48 24.17 -12.72
C TYR A 126 2.16 24.58 -11.42
N ALA A 127 2.26 25.89 -11.14
CA ALA A 127 2.97 26.40 -9.97
C ALA A 127 2.34 25.97 -8.64
N GLU A 128 1.03 25.78 -8.60
CA GLU A 128 0.28 25.33 -7.43
C GLU A 128 0.02 23.81 -7.48
N ARG A 129 -0.31 23.31 -8.67
CA ARG A 129 -0.75 21.94 -8.85
C ARG A 129 0.38 20.92 -8.78
N VAL A 130 1.55 21.23 -9.34
CA VAL A 130 2.70 20.30 -9.34
C VAL A 130 3.18 20.01 -7.92
N PRO A 131 3.44 20.99 -7.04
CA PRO A 131 3.81 20.70 -5.65
C PRO A 131 2.81 19.80 -4.93
N ALA A 132 1.52 20.09 -5.07
CA ALA A 132 0.46 19.30 -4.44
C ALA A 132 0.40 17.85 -4.94
N LEU A 133 0.60 17.64 -6.25
CA LEU A 133 0.63 16.30 -6.84
C LEU A 133 1.87 15.50 -6.42
N VAL A 134 3.03 16.16 -6.32
CA VAL A 134 4.27 15.54 -5.84
C VAL A 134 4.12 15.14 -4.37
N GLU A 135 3.57 16.01 -3.54
CA GLU A 135 3.29 15.72 -2.12
C GLU A 135 2.28 14.56 -1.98
N ALA A 136 1.29 14.49 -2.86
CA ALA A 136 0.34 13.38 -2.92
C ALA A 136 0.93 12.07 -3.46
N GLY A 137 2.18 12.05 -3.93
CA GLY A 137 2.90 10.86 -4.39
C GLY A 137 2.71 10.51 -5.87
N ALA A 138 2.44 11.49 -6.73
CA ALA A 138 2.45 11.27 -8.18
C ALA A 138 3.86 10.93 -8.69
N ASP A 139 3.97 9.88 -9.50
CA ASP A 139 5.24 9.41 -10.07
C ASP A 139 5.52 10.02 -11.45
N VAL A 140 4.46 10.34 -12.19
CA VAL A 140 4.54 10.87 -13.57
C VAL A 140 3.59 12.04 -13.73
N LEU A 141 4.05 13.12 -14.36
CA LEU A 141 3.21 14.23 -14.75
C LEU A 141 3.06 14.28 -16.27
N CYS A 142 1.83 14.40 -16.74
CA CYS A 142 1.52 14.58 -18.16
C CYS A 142 1.01 15.99 -18.39
N ILE A 143 1.73 16.77 -19.20
CA ILE A 143 1.27 18.11 -19.59
C ILE A 143 0.17 17.92 -20.64
N ASP A 144 -1.07 18.14 -20.23
CA ASP A 144 -2.25 18.10 -21.09
C ASP A 144 -2.70 19.52 -21.40
N SER A 145 -2.30 20.01 -22.56
CA SER A 145 -2.67 21.31 -23.07
C SER A 145 -3.08 21.23 -24.54
N SER A 146 -4.00 22.10 -24.94
CA SER A 146 -4.48 22.16 -26.34
C SER A 146 -3.40 22.53 -27.36
N GLU A 147 -2.29 23.09 -26.90
CA GLU A 147 -1.20 23.56 -27.74
C GLU A 147 0.14 23.02 -27.24
N GLY A 148 0.80 22.21 -28.05
CA GLY A 148 2.18 21.81 -27.84
C GLY A 148 3.17 22.91 -28.32
N TYR A 149 4.44 22.78 -27.90
CA TYR A 149 5.53 23.65 -28.35
C TYR A 149 5.31 25.16 -28.07
N SER A 150 4.64 25.46 -26.95
CA SER A 150 4.41 26.84 -26.51
C SER A 150 5.44 27.27 -25.45
N GLU A 151 5.62 28.58 -25.28
CA GLU A 151 6.47 29.11 -24.20
C GLU A 151 5.96 28.68 -22.83
N TRP A 152 4.65 28.54 -22.63
CA TRP A 152 4.03 28.06 -21.42
C TRP A 152 4.43 26.61 -21.11
N GLN A 153 4.45 25.75 -22.11
CA GLN A 153 4.91 24.36 -21.96
C GLN A 153 6.39 24.30 -21.56
N LYS A 154 7.22 25.13 -22.18
CA LYS A 154 8.64 25.24 -21.87
C LYS A 154 8.86 25.68 -20.41
N LEU A 155 8.18 26.74 -19.95
CA LEU A 155 8.25 27.22 -18.58
C LEU A 155 7.80 26.16 -17.58
N THR A 156 6.71 25.45 -17.87
CA THR A 156 6.22 24.32 -17.05
C THR A 156 7.29 23.25 -16.92
N LEU A 157 7.86 22.79 -18.03
CA LEU A 157 8.92 21.78 -18.02
C LEU A 157 10.18 22.23 -17.31
N GLN A 158 10.59 23.49 -17.49
CA GLN A 158 11.73 24.06 -16.77
C GLN A 158 11.49 24.02 -15.25
N SER A 159 10.33 24.51 -14.82
CA SER A 159 9.97 24.51 -13.40
C SER A 159 9.96 23.10 -12.79
N ILE A 160 9.41 22.12 -13.49
CA ILE A 160 9.39 20.72 -13.02
C ILE A 160 10.81 20.17 -12.92
N ARG A 161 11.65 20.40 -13.93
CA ARG A 161 13.02 19.90 -13.96
C ARG A 161 13.94 20.55 -12.92
N GLU A 162 13.73 21.82 -12.63
CA GLU A 162 14.51 22.56 -11.64
C GLU A 162 14.17 22.11 -10.21
N ASN A 163 12.89 21.85 -9.93
CA ASN A 163 12.43 21.63 -8.56
C ASN A 163 12.13 20.15 -8.23
N TYR A 164 11.81 19.31 -9.23
CA TYR A 164 11.27 17.94 -8.99
C TYR A 164 11.90 16.86 -9.87
N ARG A 165 13.05 17.12 -10.49
CA ARG A 165 13.71 16.22 -11.43
C ARG A 165 13.89 14.78 -10.93
N ASP A 166 14.22 14.66 -9.65
CA ASP A 166 14.50 13.35 -9.03
C ASP A 166 13.27 12.72 -8.36
N THR A 167 12.16 13.45 -8.35
CA THR A 167 10.91 13.03 -7.68
C THR A 167 9.87 12.54 -8.67
N VAL A 168 9.66 13.24 -9.77
CA VAL A 168 8.69 12.89 -10.80
C VAL A 168 9.28 12.90 -12.20
N LYS A 169 8.67 12.12 -13.09
CA LYS A 169 8.95 12.14 -14.53
C LYS A 169 7.92 13.03 -15.23
N ALA A 170 8.36 13.86 -16.17
CA ALA A 170 7.51 14.73 -17.00
C ALA A 170 7.95 14.69 -18.46
#